data_2d56f200b359a716f9420d19f5ee1b1c
#
_entry.id   2d56f200b359a716f9420d19f5ee1b1c
#
_cell.length_a   1.000
_cell.length_b   1.000
_cell.length_c   1.000
_cell.angle_alpha   90.00
_cell.angle_beta   90.00
_cell.angle_gamma   90.00
#
_symmetry.space_group_name_H-M   'P 1'
#
loop_
_entity.id
_entity.type
_entity.pdbx_description
1 polymer ?
#
loop_
_entity_poly.entity_id
_entity_poly.type
_entity_poly.pdbx_seq_one_letter_code
_entity_poly.pdbx_strand_id
1 'polypeptide(L)'
;MSTTKQTGDASLYMLDHEGCLHKKIDHVTNSNGICWNATASLMYYIDTPTKKVLAYPFDNTTGNLGAPTELIDIETAGIEGSPDGMTIDVDGNLWIAMCHGGAVIQVDTQTGKVVKKISFPCVETTACTFGGAH
;
A
#
# COMPACT_ATOMS: atom_id res chain seq x y z
N MET A 1 -22.59 -5.31 17.85
CA MET A 1 -23.08 -4.65 16.63
C MET A 1 -22.18 -5.06 15.48
N SER A 2 -22.68 -5.83 14.52
CA SER A 2 -21.96 -6.15 13.31
C SER A 2 -21.95 -4.90 12.42
N THR A 3 -20.84 -4.18 12.39
CA THR A 3 -20.63 -3.17 11.35
C THR A 3 -20.34 -3.92 10.06
N THR A 4 -21.35 -4.15 9.25
CA THR A 4 -21.17 -4.52 7.85
C THR A 4 -20.40 -3.38 7.20
N LYS A 5 -19.08 -3.56 6.98
CA LYS A 5 -18.31 -2.64 6.13
C LYS A 5 -18.97 -2.66 4.75
N GLN A 6 -19.58 -1.54 4.37
CA GLN A 6 -20.02 -1.36 2.98
C GLN A 6 -18.78 -1.39 2.10
N THR A 7 -18.80 -2.19 1.04
CA THR A 7 -17.69 -2.35 0.13
C THR A 7 -17.74 -1.28 -0.95
N GLY A 8 -16.62 -0.60 -1.19
CA GLY A 8 -16.48 0.35 -2.30
C GLY A 8 -17.11 1.73 -2.07
N ASP A 9 -17.41 2.10 -0.83
CA ASP A 9 -18.02 3.41 -0.51
C ASP A 9 -17.00 4.51 -0.19
N ALA A 10 -15.71 4.15 -0.04
CA ALA A 10 -14.64 5.08 0.21
C ALA A 10 -13.93 5.51 -1.08
N SER A 11 -13.08 6.50 -0.97
CA SER A 11 -12.26 7.02 -2.07
C SER A 11 -10.94 7.54 -1.54
N LEU A 12 -9.91 7.54 -2.39
CA LEU A 12 -8.67 8.25 -2.13
C LEU A 12 -8.78 9.68 -2.69
N TYR A 13 -8.42 10.64 -1.86
CA TYR A 13 -8.44 12.06 -2.21
C TYR A 13 -7.04 12.67 -2.14
N MET A 14 -6.80 13.65 -2.98
CA MET A 14 -5.68 14.59 -2.90
C MET A 14 -6.19 15.94 -2.42
N LEU A 15 -5.53 16.53 -1.45
CA LEU A 15 -5.69 17.94 -1.09
C LEU A 15 -4.58 18.72 -1.79
N ASP A 16 -4.94 19.69 -2.61
CA ASP A 16 -3.96 20.54 -3.28
C ASP A 16 -3.51 21.72 -2.40
N HIS A 17 -2.55 22.49 -2.89
CA HIS A 17 -1.99 23.64 -2.16
C HIS A 17 -2.99 24.81 -2.00
N GLU A 18 -4.07 24.84 -2.76
CA GLU A 18 -5.15 25.81 -2.62
C GLU A 18 -6.23 25.35 -1.64
N GLY A 19 -6.12 24.13 -1.11
CA GLY A 19 -7.06 23.53 -0.17
C GLY A 19 -8.26 22.87 -0.85
N CYS A 20 -8.20 22.62 -2.16
CA CYS A 20 -9.24 21.92 -2.89
C CYS A 20 -9.04 20.40 -2.83
N LEU A 21 -10.14 19.67 -2.65
CA LEU A 21 -10.15 18.21 -2.64
C LEU A 21 -10.41 17.65 -4.04
N HIS A 22 -9.56 16.71 -4.46
CA HIS A 22 -9.67 16.00 -5.72
C HIS A 22 -9.78 14.50 -5.47
N LYS A 23 -10.87 13.88 -5.93
CA LYS A 23 -11.01 12.43 -5.88
C LYS A 23 -10.06 11.80 -6.90
N LYS A 24 -9.20 10.88 -6.45
CA LYS A 24 -8.18 10.21 -7.28
C LYS A 24 -8.51 8.75 -7.57
N ILE A 25 -9.00 8.02 -6.58
CA ILE A 25 -9.44 6.62 -6.72
C ILE A 25 -10.81 6.50 -6.09
N ASP A 26 -11.74 5.91 -6.79
CA ASP A 26 -13.09 5.63 -6.31
C ASP A 26 -13.27 4.15 -5.97
N HIS A 27 -14.40 3.80 -5.34
CA HIS A 27 -14.75 2.43 -4.97
C HIS A 27 -13.72 1.72 -4.09
N VAL A 28 -13.09 2.47 -3.18
CA VAL A 28 -12.18 1.93 -2.16
C VAL A 28 -12.99 1.38 -0.99
N THR A 29 -12.57 0.23 -0.47
CA THR A 29 -13.23 -0.39 0.69
C THR A 29 -12.52 -0.07 2.00
N ASN A 30 -11.21 -0.27 2.05
CA ASN A 30 -10.38 -0.02 3.23
C ASN A 30 -9.00 0.50 2.78
N SER A 31 -8.95 1.81 2.54
CA SER A 31 -7.73 2.53 2.15
C SER A 31 -6.63 2.31 3.18
N ASN A 32 -5.46 1.90 2.74
CA ASN A 32 -4.36 1.55 3.61
C ASN A 32 -3.00 1.99 3.04
N GLY A 33 -2.00 1.12 2.98
CA GLY A 33 -0.65 1.47 2.60
C GLY A 33 -0.56 2.35 1.35
N ILE A 34 0.21 3.44 1.45
CA ILE A 34 0.49 4.36 0.36
C ILE A 34 1.93 4.85 0.46
N CYS A 35 2.67 4.82 -0.62
CA CYS A 35 4.00 5.43 -0.72
C CYS A 35 4.36 5.71 -2.18
N TRP A 36 5.46 6.44 -2.39
CA TRP A 36 5.97 6.82 -3.71
C TRP A 36 7.40 6.35 -3.87
N ASN A 37 7.79 6.04 -5.11
CA ASN A 37 9.20 5.81 -5.42
C ASN A 37 10.02 7.11 -5.29
N ALA A 38 11.35 6.98 -5.27
CA ALA A 38 12.27 8.12 -5.03
C ALA A 38 12.11 9.28 -6.03
N THR A 39 11.66 9.00 -7.26
CA THR A 39 11.44 10.02 -8.29
C THR A 39 10.02 10.60 -8.28
N ALA A 40 9.15 10.11 -7.37
CA ALA A 40 7.73 10.44 -7.32
C ALA A 40 7.03 10.31 -8.71
N SER A 41 7.38 9.27 -9.44
CA SER A 41 6.77 8.92 -10.73
C SER A 41 5.84 7.71 -10.67
N LEU A 42 5.89 6.97 -9.55
CA LEU A 42 5.00 5.86 -9.21
C LEU A 42 4.46 6.04 -7.81
N MET A 43 3.17 5.81 -7.65
CA MET A 43 2.48 5.70 -6.36
C MET A 43 2.07 4.25 -6.16
N TYR A 44 2.47 3.65 -5.04
CA TYR A 44 2.00 2.34 -4.62
C TYR A 44 0.86 2.49 -3.63
N TYR A 45 -0.17 1.68 -3.80
CA TYR A 45 -1.40 1.80 -3.02
C TYR A 45 -2.04 0.45 -2.70
N ILE A 46 -2.62 0.36 -1.51
CA ILE A 46 -3.31 -0.82 -1.00
C ILE A 46 -4.75 -0.45 -0.63
N ASP A 47 -5.71 -1.18 -1.20
CA ASP A 47 -7.05 -1.36 -0.65
C ASP A 47 -7.09 -2.76 -0.03
N THR A 48 -7.03 -2.85 1.29
CA THR A 48 -6.75 -4.08 2.04
C THR A 48 -7.58 -5.30 1.61
N PRO A 49 -8.92 -5.21 1.40
CA PRO A 49 -9.73 -6.37 1.03
C PRO A 49 -9.40 -6.95 -0.36
N THR A 50 -8.76 -6.16 -1.23
CA THR A 50 -8.34 -6.65 -2.55
C THR A 50 -7.14 -7.58 -2.46
N LYS A 51 -6.40 -7.53 -1.34
CA LYS A 51 -5.13 -8.24 -1.11
C LYS A 51 -4.05 -7.96 -2.16
N LYS A 52 -4.13 -6.80 -2.79
CA LYS A 52 -3.20 -6.40 -3.87
C LYS A 52 -2.47 -5.12 -3.52
N VAL A 53 -1.25 -5.02 -4.05
CA VAL A 53 -0.54 -3.75 -4.17
C VAL A 53 -0.60 -3.31 -5.62
N LEU A 54 -1.15 -2.14 -5.86
CA LEU A 54 -1.23 -1.52 -7.18
C LEU A 54 -0.17 -0.43 -7.31
N ALA A 55 0.45 -0.36 -8.49
CA ALA A 55 1.37 0.71 -8.87
C ALA A 55 0.69 1.61 -9.89
N TYR A 56 0.54 2.88 -9.55
CA TYR A 56 -0.04 3.91 -10.39
C TYR A 56 1.06 4.79 -10.95
N PRO A 57 1.16 5.02 -12.27
CA PRO A 57 1.91 6.17 -12.80
C PRO A 57 1.44 7.44 -12.10
N PHE A 58 2.37 8.23 -11.60
CA PHE A 58 2.09 9.42 -10.82
C PHE A 58 2.77 10.65 -11.43
N ASP A 59 1.99 11.68 -11.69
CA ASP A 59 2.48 13.00 -12.08
C ASP A 59 2.61 13.87 -10.82
N ASN A 60 3.83 14.08 -10.34
CA ASN A 60 4.09 14.84 -9.13
C ASN A 60 3.84 16.35 -9.25
N THR A 61 3.61 16.86 -10.47
CA THR A 61 3.27 18.27 -10.71
C THR A 61 1.77 18.50 -10.53
N THR A 62 0.95 17.56 -10.98
CA THR A 62 -0.51 17.69 -10.98
C THR A 62 -1.20 16.77 -9.97
N GLY A 63 -0.48 15.77 -9.43
CA GLY A 63 -1.05 14.71 -8.62
C GLY A 63 -1.97 13.77 -9.39
N ASN A 64 -1.88 13.73 -10.71
CA ASN A 64 -2.68 12.84 -11.53
C ASN A 64 -2.13 11.41 -11.52
N LEU A 65 -3.05 10.46 -11.57
CA LEU A 65 -2.77 9.03 -11.62
C LEU A 65 -3.05 8.49 -13.02
N GLY A 66 -2.12 7.68 -13.53
CA GLY A 66 -2.35 6.87 -14.73
C GLY A 66 -3.07 5.57 -14.40
N ALA A 67 -3.25 4.72 -15.42
CA ALA A 67 -3.84 3.39 -15.23
C ALA A 67 -2.93 2.52 -14.36
N PRO A 68 -3.49 1.87 -13.30
CA PRO A 68 -2.68 1.05 -12.41
C PRO A 68 -2.24 -0.27 -13.05
N THR A 69 -1.11 -0.77 -12.56
CA THR A 69 -0.66 -2.14 -12.79
C THR A 69 -0.61 -2.88 -11.46
N GLU A 70 -0.93 -4.17 -11.46
CA GLU A 70 -0.76 -5.02 -10.29
C GLU A 70 0.72 -5.30 -10.09
N LEU A 71 1.25 -4.91 -8.92
CA LEU A 71 2.63 -5.23 -8.55
C LEU A 71 2.70 -6.64 -7.94
N ILE A 72 1.80 -6.94 -6.99
CA ILE A 72 1.72 -8.23 -6.32
C ILE A 72 0.29 -8.48 -5.85
N ASP A 73 -0.15 -9.73 -5.98
CA ASP A 73 -1.31 -10.31 -5.33
C ASP A 73 -0.83 -11.18 -4.16
N ILE A 74 -1.14 -10.77 -2.94
CA ILE A 74 -0.71 -11.39 -1.69
C ILE A 74 -1.26 -12.81 -1.53
N GLU A 75 -2.51 -13.01 -1.95
CA GLU A 75 -3.17 -14.33 -1.86
C GLU A 75 -2.53 -15.32 -2.82
N THR A 76 -2.32 -14.92 -4.06
CA THR A 76 -1.64 -15.75 -5.08
C THR A 76 -0.18 -16.02 -4.71
N ALA A 77 0.49 -15.08 -4.04
CA ALA A 77 1.84 -15.27 -3.52
C ALA A 77 1.92 -16.23 -2.31
N GLY A 78 0.77 -16.68 -1.78
CA GLY A 78 0.70 -17.61 -0.64
C GLY A 78 1.13 -16.98 0.70
N ILE A 79 0.95 -15.68 0.84
CA ILE A 79 1.28 -14.94 2.06
C ILE A 79 0.05 -14.83 2.96
N GLU A 80 0.23 -15.20 4.22
CA GLU A 80 -0.84 -15.10 5.23
C GLU A 80 -1.08 -13.65 5.66
N GLY A 81 -2.35 -13.35 5.96
CA GLY A 81 -2.78 -12.04 6.44
C GLY A 81 -3.32 -11.15 5.33
N SER A 82 -3.45 -9.89 5.66
CA SER A 82 -3.96 -8.85 4.75
C SER A 82 -2.99 -7.67 4.72
N PRO A 83 -2.64 -7.14 3.55
CA PRO A 83 -1.72 -6.02 3.44
C PRO A 83 -2.36 -4.78 4.06
N ASP A 84 -1.58 -4.07 4.90
CA ASP A 84 -2.02 -2.95 5.71
C ASP A 84 -1.09 -1.74 5.47
N GLY A 85 -0.50 -1.18 6.50
CA GLY A 85 0.45 -0.06 6.36
C GLY A 85 1.71 -0.47 5.59
N MET A 86 2.27 0.47 4.84
CA MET A 86 3.39 0.24 3.93
C MET A 86 4.38 1.40 3.95
N THR A 87 5.65 1.09 3.75
CA THR A 87 6.72 2.05 3.49
C THR A 87 7.64 1.55 2.38
N ILE A 88 8.56 2.38 1.93
CA ILE A 88 9.55 2.03 0.89
C ILE A 88 10.96 2.27 1.42
N ASP A 89 11.89 1.39 1.07
CA ASP A 89 13.31 1.57 1.43
C ASP A 89 14.07 2.39 0.37
N VAL A 90 15.34 2.67 0.67
CA VAL A 90 16.21 3.46 -0.22
C VAL A 90 16.55 2.74 -1.53
N ASP A 91 16.42 1.41 -1.56
CA ASP A 91 16.64 0.58 -2.74
C ASP A 91 15.37 0.46 -3.59
N GLY A 92 14.25 1.02 -3.12
CA GLY A 92 12.96 1.03 -3.81
C GLY A 92 12.10 -0.20 -3.57
N ASN A 93 12.40 -1.04 -2.56
CA ASN A 93 11.56 -2.16 -2.17
C ASN A 93 10.47 -1.72 -1.20
N LEU A 94 9.28 -2.29 -1.34
CA LEU A 94 8.18 -2.04 -0.41
C LEU A 94 8.32 -2.90 0.85
N TRP A 95 8.00 -2.32 1.99
CA TRP A 95 7.85 -3.01 3.26
C TRP A 95 6.39 -2.91 3.69
N ILE A 96 5.72 -4.04 3.82
CA ILE A 96 4.27 -4.13 3.99
C ILE A 96 3.97 -4.88 5.27
N ALA A 97 3.24 -4.24 6.18
CA ALA A 97 2.72 -4.89 7.36
C ALA A 97 1.56 -5.83 6.99
N MET A 98 1.57 -7.04 7.52
CA MET A 98 0.58 -8.07 7.26
C MET A 98 -0.32 -8.24 8.48
N CYS A 99 -1.46 -7.54 8.48
CA CYS A 99 -2.48 -7.66 9.52
C CYS A 99 -3.06 -9.07 9.51
N HIS A 100 -3.19 -9.69 10.68
CA HIS A 100 -3.52 -11.10 10.89
C HIS A 100 -2.49 -12.11 10.33
N GLY A 101 -1.37 -11.63 9.77
CA GLY A 101 -0.26 -12.48 9.30
C GLY A 101 0.95 -12.48 10.24
N GLY A 102 0.96 -11.61 11.26
CA GLY A 102 2.03 -11.51 12.25
C GLY A 102 3.41 -11.26 11.64
N ALA A 103 3.48 -10.47 10.58
CA ALA A 103 4.72 -10.28 9.84
C ALA A 103 4.78 -8.90 9.13
N VAL A 104 6.00 -8.52 8.75
CA VAL A 104 6.28 -7.53 7.71
C VAL A 104 6.98 -8.24 6.56
N ILE A 105 6.56 -8.00 5.34
CA ILE A 105 7.19 -8.53 4.13
C ILE A 105 7.90 -7.44 3.35
N GLN A 106 9.02 -7.80 2.71
CA GLN A 106 9.70 -6.95 1.73
C GLN A 106 9.38 -7.45 0.33
N VAL A 107 8.92 -6.56 -0.53
CA VAL A 107 8.57 -6.84 -1.93
C VAL A 107 9.51 -6.06 -2.85
N ASP A 108 10.17 -6.76 -3.74
CA ASP A 108 10.95 -6.17 -4.82
C ASP A 108 10.00 -5.56 -5.86
N THR A 109 10.08 -4.25 -6.06
CA THR A 109 9.19 -3.51 -6.97
C THR A 109 9.47 -3.75 -8.46
N GLN A 110 10.62 -4.32 -8.80
CA GLN A 110 10.97 -4.65 -10.19
C GLN A 110 10.37 -5.99 -10.61
N THR A 111 10.26 -6.92 -9.67
CA THR A 111 9.83 -8.30 -9.96
C THR A 111 8.46 -8.64 -9.39
N GLY A 112 7.93 -7.84 -8.45
CA GLY A 112 6.71 -8.13 -7.70
C GLY A 112 6.83 -9.33 -6.76
N LYS A 113 8.05 -9.75 -6.41
CA LYS A 113 8.29 -10.93 -5.56
C LYS A 113 8.57 -10.54 -4.12
N VAL A 114 8.07 -11.36 -3.20
CA VAL A 114 8.47 -11.28 -1.79
C VAL A 114 9.89 -11.80 -1.66
N VAL A 115 10.80 -10.94 -1.18
CA VAL A 115 12.22 -11.25 -1.02
C VAL A 115 12.61 -11.46 0.45
N LYS A 116 11.78 -10.99 1.39
CA LYS A 116 12.02 -11.16 2.82
C LYS A 116 10.69 -11.17 3.58
N LYS A 117 10.67 -11.96 4.68
CA LYS A 117 9.57 -11.95 5.67
C LYS A 117 10.18 -11.86 7.06
N ILE A 118 9.71 -10.91 7.88
CA ILE A 118 10.08 -10.76 9.28
C ILE A 118 8.83 -11.06 10.10
N SER A 119 8.88 -12.12 10.91
CA SER A 119 7.77 -12.54 11.77
C SER A 119 7.84 -11.88 13.13
N PHE A 120 6.69 -11.54 13.69
CA PHE A 120 6.51 -10.94 15.00
C PHE A 120 5.59 -11.81 15.87
N PRO A 121 5.72 -11.76 17.21
CA PRO A 121 4.85 -12.53 18.09
C PRO A 121 3.43 -11.94 18.23
N CYS A 122 3.12 -10.85 17.53
CA CYS A 122 1.79 -10.22 17.48
C CYS A 122 1.09 -10.54 16.17
N VAL A 123 -0.19 -10.91 16.24
CA VAL A 123 -0.98 -11.27 15.05
C VAL A 123 -1.33 -10.04 14.20
N GLU A 124 -1.62 -8.91 14.88
CA GLU A 124 -2.04 -7.68 14.22
C GLU A 124 -0.84 -6.74 14.01
N THR A 125 -0.05 -7.01 13.00
CA THR A 125 1.02 -6.12 12.52
C THR A 125 0.41 -5.19 11.48
N THR A 126 0.18 -3.93 11.84
CA THR A 126 -0.64 -3.01 11.03
C THR A 126 0.15 -1.92 10.32
N ALA A 127 1.35 -1.60 10.77
CA ALA A 127 2.20 -0.59 10.15
C ALA A 127 3.68 -0.88 10.38
N CYS A 128 4.53 -0.34 9.51
CA CYS A 128 5.98 -0.36 9.65
C CYS A 128 6.58 0.93 9.10
N THR A 129 7.72 1.31 9.64
CA THR A 129 8.52 2.44 9.16
C THR A 129 9.97 2.24 9.55
N PHE A 130 10.87 2.94 8.86
CA PHE A 130 12.28 2.98 9.21
C PHE A 130 12.54 4.06 10.26
N GLY A 131 13.52 3.82 11.11
CA GLY A 131 13.98 4.75 12.12
C GLY A 131 15.38 4.39 12.61
N GLY A 132 15.95 5.23 13.44
CA GLY A 132 17.29 5.05 14.02
C GLY A 132 18.29 6.09 13.53
N ALA A 133 19.50 6.04 14.08
CA ALA A 133 20.64 6.84 13.59
C ALA A 133 21.21 6.17 12.33
N HIS A 134 21.65 6.99 11.38
CA HIS A 134 22.32 6.54 10.16
C HIS A 134 23.66 5.90 10.42
#